data_026bfef23c013c95c781aa5d0ecaf241
#
_entry.id   026bfef23c013c95c781aa5d0ecaf241
#
_cell.length_a   1.000
_cell.length_b   1.000
_cell.length_c   1.000
_cell.angle_alpha   90.00
_cell.angle_beta   90.00
_cell.angle_gamma   90.00
#
_symmetry.space_group_name_H-M   'P 1'
#
loop_
_entity.id
_entity.type
_entity.pdbx_description
1 polymer ?
#
loop_
_entity_poly.entity_id
_entity_poly.type
_entity_poly.pdbx_seq_one_letter_code
_entity_poly.pdbx_strand_id
1 'polypeptide(L)'
;MKNLLKFTFLFFILFSVASYTHAQSFTVNNQQSSVKWNGKKVTGEHYGSINFKNGTLQVKDSQITGGMFEMDMNSITVEDITDENTNGRLKGHLKSDDFFSVEKHPVSTFNITGVKKLSGNEFEYTGNLTIKAITHPITFKATTTVSGNTLRAEGKMVVNRAKYDIKFRSASFFQNLGDNLIYDDFTLDFKLVAQQQ
;
A
#
# COMPACT_ATOMS: atom_id res chain seq x y z
N MET A 1 52.26 23.98 62.54
CA MET A 1 51.40 22.80 62.21
C MET A 1 50.47 23.20 61.10
N LYS A 2 50.76 22.76 59.85
CA LYS A 2 49.97 23.11 58.62
C LYS A 2 49.06 21.93 58.27
N ASN A 3 47.75 22.11 58.42
CA ASN A 3 46.78 21.13 58.00
C ASN A 3 46.59 21.24 56.50
N LEU A 4 46.94 20.20 55.75
CA LEU A 4 46.74 20.07 54.31
C LEU A 4 45.44 19.39 54.07
N LEU A 5 44.45 20.16 53.66
CA LEU A 5 43.12 19.66 53.29
C LEU A 5 43.16 19.03 51.90
N LYS A 6 43.11 17.71 51.81
CA LYS A 6 43.05 16.98 50.54
C LYS A 6 41.61 17.03 49.96
N PHE A 7 41.42 17.80 48.91
CA PHE A 7 40.20 17.83 48.14
C PHE A 7 40.23 16.68 47.10
N THR A 8 39.48 15.62 47.36
CA THR A 8 39.31 14.51 46.41
C THR A 8 38.20 14.90 45.41
N PHE A 9 38.61 15.20 44.17
CA PHE A 9 37.67 15.52 43.07
C PHE A 9 37.14 14.19 42.51
N LEU A 10 35.89 13.84 42.84
CA LEU A 10 35.21 12.66 42.30
C LEU A 10 34.71 12.98 40.89
N PHE A 11 35.41 12.49 39.87
CA PHE A 11 35.02 12.66 38.45
C PHE A 11 33.90 11.69 38.11
N PHE A 12 32.68 12.20 38.05
CA PHE A 12 31.50 11.41 37.66
C PHE A 12 31.49 11.30 36.11
N ILE A 13 31.96 10.18 35.57
CA ILE A 13 31.87 9.88 34.14
C ILE A 13 30.40 9.51 33.83
N LEU A 14 29.65 10.43 33.22
CA LEU A 14 28.35 10.13 32.64
C LEU A 14 28.56 9.23 31.41
N PHE A 15 28.31 7.94 31.58
CA PHE A 15 28.19 7.01 30.44
C PHE A 15 26.86 7.26 29.75
N SER A 16 26.85 8.03 28.67
CA SER A 16 25.68 8.13 27.79
C SER A 16 25.54 6.81 27.00
N VAL A 17 24.59 5.97 27.40
CA VAL A 17 24.21 4.78 26.65
C VAL A 17 23.45 5.27 25.42
N ALA A 18 24.10 5.31 24.27
CA ALA A 18 23.42 5.53 22.99
C ALA A 18 22.53 4.29 22.70
N SER A 19 21.21 4.43 22.86
CA SER A 19 20.26 3.40 22.47
C SER A 19 20.19 3.37 20.95
N TYR A 20 20.81 2.37 20.33
CA TYR A 20 20.62 2.08 18.91
C TYR A 20 19.24 1.50 18.70
N THR A 21 18.29 2.30 18.21
CA THR A 21 16.98 1.79 17.77
C THR A 21 17.17 1.06 16.45
N HIS A 22 17.05 -0.26 16.49
CA HIS A 22 17.01 -1.09 15.29
C HIS A 22 15.67 -0.93 14.59
N ALA A 23 15.67 -0.97 13.25
CA ALA A 23 14.43 -1.07 12.48
C ALA A 23 13.75 -2.39 12.83
N GLN A 24 12.44 -2.32 13.13
CA GLN A 24 11.59 -3.48 13.45
C GLN A 24 10.90 -3.94 12.18
N SER A 25 10.78 -5.25 11.99
CA SER A 25 10.05 -5.85 10.86
C SER A 25 8.63 -6.19 11.29
N PHE A 26 7.66 -5.81 10.46
CA PHE A 26 6.25 -6.15 10.64
C PHE A 26 5.76 -6.93 9.41
N THR A 27 4.97 -7.98 9.66
CA THR A 27 4.35 -8.78 8.60
C THR A 27 2.85 -8.50 8.54
N VAL A 28 2.33 -8.33 7.33
CA VAL A 28 0.90 -8.08 7.09
C VAL A 28 0.08 -9.30 7.52
N ASN A 29 -0.96 -9.04 8.30
CA ASN A 29 -1.98 -10.03 8.63
C ASN A 29 -3.08 -9.98 7.55
N ASN A 30 -3.05 -10.93 6.62
CA ASN A 30 -3.95 -10.97 5.48
C ASN A 30 -5.43 -11.15 5.88
N GLN A 31 -5.72 -11.77 7.02
CA GLN A 31 -7.09 -11.98 7.50
C GLN A 31 -7.71 -10.71 8.11
N GLN A 32 -6.86 -9.80 8.61
CA GLN A 32 -7.29 -8.54 9.22
C GLN A 32 -7.10 -7.34 8.30
N SER A 33 -6.54 -7.56 7.11
CA SER A 33 -6.28 -6.53 6.11
C SER A 33 -7.24 -6.68 4.93
N SER A 34 -7.57 -5.57 4.28
CA SER A 34 -8.45 -5.56 3.12
C SER A 34 -8.05 -4.48 2.13
N VAL A 35 -8.26 -4.74 0.84
CA VAL A 35 -8.18 -3.75 -0.22
C VAL A 35 -9.44 -3.86 -1.06
N LYS A 36 -10.16 -2.74 -1.18
CA LYS A 36 -11.34 -2.60 -2.05
C LYS A 36 -10.98 -1.76 -3.26
N TRP A 37 -11.34 -2.26 -4.44
CA TRP A 37 -11.20 -1.52 -5.68
C TRP A 37 -12.54 -0.92 -6.13
N ASN A 38 -12.48 0.24 -6.79
CA ASN A 38 -13.63 0.84 -7.45
C ASN A 38 -13.19 1.41 -8.81
N GLY A 39 -13.85 0.98 -9.87
CA GLY A 39 -13.64 1.42 -11.24
C GLY A 39 -14.93 2.03 -11.81
N LYS A 40 -14.80 3.19 -12.47
CA LYS A 40 -15.94 3.96 -12.98
C LYS A 40 -15.98 3.97 -14.49
N LYS A 41 -17.21 4.02 -15.02
CA LYS A 41 -17.54 4.27 -16.42
C LYS A 41 -18.60 5.38 -16.50
N VAL A 42 -18.89 5.89 -17.69
CA VAL A 42 -19.91 6.95 -17.88
C VAL A 42 -21.26 6.52 -17.30
N THR A 43 -21.64 5.27 -17.45
CA THR A 43 -22.96 4.74 -17.08
C THR A 43 -23.03 4.09 -15.71
N GLY A 44 -21.99 4.22 -14.86
CA GLY A 44 -21.96 3.63 -13.51
C GLY A 44 -20.58 3.27 -13.03
N GLU A 45 -20.52 2.39 -12.03
CA GLU A 45 -19.29 1.93 -11.43
C GLU A 45 -19.39 0.45 -11.10
N HIS A 46 -18.24 -0.20 -10.97
CA HIS A 46 -18.08 -1.54 -10.43
C HIS A 46 -17.08 -1.53 -9.30
N TYR A 47 -17.27 -2.40 -8.31
CA TYR A 47 -16.36 -2.52 -7.19
C TYR A 47 -16.24 -3.97 -6.70
N GLY A 48 -15.20 -4.21 -5.94
CA GLY A 48 -14.93 -5.50 -5.33
C GLY A 48 -13.69 -5.42 -4.45
N SER A 49 -13.05 -6.55 -4.23
CA SER A 49 -11.87 -6.65 -3.38
C SER A 49 -10.72 -7.40 -4.06
N ILE A 50 -9.54 -7.25 -3.48
CA ILE A 50 -8.34 -8.00 -3.81
C ILE A 50 -7.55 -8.26 -2.52
N ASN A 51 -6.95 -9.43 -2.39
CA ASN A 51 -6.25 -9.83 -1.17
C ASN A 51 -4.74 -9.56 -1.26
N PHE A 52 -4.14 -9.25 -0.11
CA PHE A 52 -2.71 -9.34 0.03
C PHE A 52 -2.27 -10.80 -0.12
N LYS A 53 -1.20 -11.01 -0.89
CA LYS A 53 -0.47 -12.28 -0.93
C LYS A 53 0.57 -12.31 0.17
N ASN A 54 1.40 -11.26 0.23
CA ASN A 54 2.42 -11.02 1.23
C ASN A 54 2.56 -9.52 1.50
N GLY A 55 3.16 -9.19 2.64
CA GLY A 55 3.54 -7.81 2.92
C GLY A 55 4.46 -7.72 4.11
N THR A 56 5.52 -6.92 3.98
CA THR A 56 6.46 -6.60 5.04
C THR A 56 6.67 -5.10 5.14
N LEU A 57 6.84 -4.61 6.36
CA LEU A 57 7.08 -3.21 6.66
C LEU A 57 8.30 -3.09 7.58
N GLN A 58 9.13 -2.09 7.31
CA GLN A 58 10.20 -1.67 8.21
C GLN A 58 9.72 -0.47 9.00
N VAL A 59 9.84 -0.56 10.32
CA VAL A 59 9.40 0.49 11.25
C VAL A 59 10.58 0.91 12.12
N LYS A 60 10.82 2.20 12.22
CA LYS A 60 11.79 2.80 13.13
C LYS A 60 11.13 3.98 13.81
N ASP A 61 11.33 4.11 15.13
CA ASP A 61 10.76 5.20 15.93
C ASP A 61 9.25 5.38 15.74
N SER A 62 8.51 4.25 15.70
CA SER A 62 7.06 4.17 15.44
C SER A 62 6.61 4.74 14.08
N GLN A 63 7.51 4.85 13.11
CA GLN A 63 7.20 5.30 11.76
C GLN A 63 7.62 4.24 10.73
N ILE A 64 6.81 4.04 9.71
CA ILE A 64 7.20 3.22 8.56
C ILE A 64 8.35 3.92 7.83
N THR A 65 9.43 3.20 7.56
CA THR A 65 10.59 3.68 6.80
C THR A 65 10.73 3.01 5.45
N GLY A 66 10.04 1.89 5.24
CA GLY A 66 10.05 1.13 4.00
C GLY A 66 9.08 -0.03 4.09
N GLY A 67 8.93 -0.76 3.00
CA GLY A 67 8.10 -1.96 2.96
C GLY A 67 7.76 -2.38 1.55
N MET A 68 7.33 -3.62 1.42
CA MET A 68 6.89 -4.21 0.16
C MET A 68 5.60 -4.99 0.37
N PHE A 69 4.71 -4.90 -0.60
CA PHE A 69 3.44 -5.61 -0.63
C PHE A 69 3.29 -6.35 -1.95
N GLU A 70 2.75 -7.54 -1.87
CA GLU A 70 2.31 -8.35 -3.01
C GLU A 70 0.80 -8.57 -2.93
N MET A 71 0.11 -8.32 -4.04
CA MET A 71 -1.33 -8.59 -4.18
C MET A 71 -1.54 -9.86 -5.00
N ASP A 72 -2.43 -10.73 -4.53
CA ASP A 72 -2.85 -11.90 -5.31
C ASP A 72 -3.88 -11.48 -6.36
N MET A 73 -3.46 -11.33 -7.60
CA MET A 73 -4.34 -10.93 -8.71
C MET A 73 -5.42 -11.98 -9.01
N ASN A 74 -5.23 -13.25 -8.62
CA ASN A 74 -6.26 -14.29 -8.75
C ASN A 74 -7.42 -14.09 -7.77
N SER A 75 -7.20 -13.35 -6.68
CA SER A 75 -8.21 -13.09 -5.66
C SER A 75 -9.21 -11.98 -6.02
N ILE A 76 -9.09 -11.32 -7.18
CA ILE A 76 -10.01 -10.25 -7.60
C ILE A 76 -11.46 -10.75 -7.56
N THR A 77 -12.30 -10.04 -6.82
CA THR A 77 -13.75 -10.24 -6.76
C THR A 77 -14.50 -9.09 -7.41
N VAL A 78 -15.79 -9.33 -7.74
CA VAL A 78 -16.79 -8.31 -8.10
C VAL A 78 -17.91 -8.44 -7.07
N GLU A 79 -18.26 -7.33 -6.39
CA GLU A 79 -19.18 -7.36 -5.23
C GLU A 79 -20.52 -6.62 -5.49
N ASP A 80 -20.61 -5.82 -6.54
CA ASP A 80 -21.79 -5.03 -6.90
C ASP A 80 -22.77 -5.76 -7.82
N ILE A 81 -22.41 -6.89 -8.40
CA ILE A 81 -23.24 -7.67 -9.33
C ILE A 81 -23.68 -8.95 -8.65
N THR A 82 -24.99 -9.11 -8.45
CA THR A 82 -25.60 -10.29 -7.79
C THR A 82 -25.86 -11.45 -8.74
N ASP A 83 -26.10 -11.18 -10.05
CA ASP A 83 -26.25 -12.22 -11.06
C ASP A 83 -24.92 -12.92 -11.32
N GLU A 84 -24.85 -14.22 -11.02
CA GLU A 84 -23.61 -15.01 -11.07
C GLU A 84 -22.97 -15.03 -12.46
N ASN A 85 -23.76 -15.10 -13.53
CA ASN A 85 -23.25 -15.14 -14.90
C ASN A 85 -22.63 -13.80 -15.29
N THR A 86 -23.28 -12.69 -14.97
CA THR A 86 -22.78 -11.34 -15.24
C THR A 86 -21.55 -11.02 -14.37
N ASN A 87 -21.57 -11.40 -13.10
CA ASN A 87 -20.43 -11.31 -12.18
C ASN A 87 -19.23 -12.09 -12.72
N GLY A 88 -19.44 -13.35 -13.09
CA GLY A 88 -18.40 -14.22 -13.67
C GLY A 88 -17.80 -13.64 -14.95
N ARG A 89 -18.64 -13.06 -15.84
CA ARG A 89 -18.16 -12.39 -17.07
C ARG A 89 -17.28 -11.18 -16.77
N LEU A 90 -17.71 -10.28 -15.86
CA LEU A 90 -16.89 -9.12 -15.50
C LEU A 90 -15.60 -9.56 -14.81
N LYS A 91 -15.67 -10.49 -13.86
CA LYS A 91 -14.49 -11.03 -13.18
C LYS A 91 -13.51 -11.67 -14.17
N GLY A 92 -14.00 -12.48 -15.12
CA GLY A 92 -13.18 -13.06 -16.18
C GLY A 92 -12.54 -12.00 -17.08
N HIS A 93 -13.28 -10.94 -17.43
CA HIS A 93 -12.76 -9.84 -18.23
C HIS A 93 -11.67 -9.04 -17.48
N LEU A 94 -11.87 -8.76 -16.19
CA LEU A 94 -10.81 -8.11 -15.38
C LEU A 94 -9.51 -8.95 -15.33
N LYS A 95 -9.63 -10.29 -15.37
CA LYS A 95 -8.46 -11.17 -15.35
C LYS A 95 -7.83 -11.39 -16.72
N SER A 96 -8.53 -11.06 -17.81
CA SER A 96 -8.06 -11.26 -19.19
C SER A 96 -6.95 -10.28 -19.61
N ASP A 97 -6.38 -10.49 -20.79
CA ASP A 97 -5.34 -9.64 -21.38
C ASP A 97 -5.81 -8.21 -21.66
N ASP A 98 -7.12 -7.99 -21.81
CA ASP A 98 -7.72 -6.66 -21.96
C ASP A 98 -7.54 -5.78 -20.71
N PHE A 99 -7.39 -6.41 -19.54
CA PHE A 99 -7.21 -5.72 -18.26
C PHE A 99 -5.90 -6.13 -17.57
N PHE A 100 -5.96 -6.99 -16.56
CA PHE A 100 -4.82 -7.27 -15.70
C PHE A 100 -3.94 -8.43 -16.18
N SER A 101 -4.37 -9.20 -17.19
CA SER A 101 -3.60 -10.34 -17.72
C SER A 101 -3.10 -11.28 -16.62
N VAL A 102 -4.02 -11.70 -15.74
CA VAL A 102 -3.68 -12.35 -14.46
C VAL A 102 -2.96 -13.68 -14.64
N GLU A 103 -3.24 -14.41 -15.72
CA GLU A 103 -2.53 -15.65 -16.06
C GLU A 103 -1.02 -15.43 -16.23
N LYS A 104 -0.63 -14.31 -16.88
CA LYS A 104 0.78 -13.94 -17.12
C LYS A 104 1.36 -13.16 -15.96
N HIS A 105 0.52 -12.42 -15.23
CA HIS A 105 0.91 -11.51 -14.16
C HIS A 105 0.07 -11.76 -12.90
N PRO A 106 0.27 -12.91 -12.22
CA PRO A 106 -0.55 -13.31 -11.07
C PRO A 106 -0.31 -12.47 -9.82
N VAL A 107 0.69 -11.59 -9.84
CA VAL A 107 1.08 -10.73 -8.71
C VAL A 107 1.28 -9.30 -9.19
N SER A 108 0.71 -8.34 -8.45
CA SER A 108 1.07 -6.92 -8.50
C SER A 108 1.81 -6.54 -7.23
N THR A 109 2.75 -5.60 -7.32
CA THR A 109 3.59 -5.24 -6.18
C THR A 109 3.59 -3.74 -5.93
N PHE A 110 3.73 -3.36 -4.65
CA PHE A 110 3.99 -1.98 -4.25
C PHE A 110 5.20 -1.94 -3.32
N ASN A 111 6.22 -1.17 -3.66
CA ASN A 111 7.44 -1.01 -2.89
C ASN A 111 7.55 0.45 -2.41
N ILE A 112 7.54 0.68 -1.10
CA ILE A 112 7.68 2.01 -0.50
C ILE A 112 9.10 2.49 -0.72
N THR A 113 9.25 3.69 -1.30
CA THR A 113 10.53 4.35 -1.56
C THR A 113 10.72 5.64 -0.76
N GLY A 114 9.64 6.18 -0.19
CA GLY A 114 9.69 7.38 0.62
C GLY A 114 8.47 7.52 1.52
N VAL A 115 8.71 8.09 2.71
CA VAL A 115 7.66 8.39 3.70
C VAL A 115 7.89 9.78 4.24
N LYS A 116 6.86 10.61 4.21
CA LYS A 116 6.87 11.97 4.73
C LYS A 116 5.75 12.14 5.74
N LYS A 117 6.10 12.48 6.98
CA LYS A 117 5.11 12.81 8.01
C LYS A 117 4.44 14.14 7.67
N LEU A 118 3.11 14.19 7.76
CA LEU A 118 2.30 15.39 7.56
C LEU A 118 1.88 15.98 8.90
N SER A 119 0.81 15.46 9.49
CA SER A 119 0.29 15.91 10.79
C SER A 119 -0.25 14.74 11.58
N GLY A 120 -0.09 14.75 12.90
CA GLY A 120 -0.58 13.66 13.76
C GLY A 120 -0.08 12.30 13.28
N ASN A 121 -1.04 11.45 12.88
CA ASN A 121 -0.81 10.11 12.34
C ASN A 121 -0.95 10.04 10.80
N GLU A 122 -1.07 11.17 10.13
CA GLU A 122 -1.16 11.24 8.68
C GLU A 122 0.24 11.31 8.04
N PHE A 123 0.47 10.47 7.04
CA PHE A 123 1.72 10.37 6.29
C PHE A 123 1.44 10.37 4.79
N GLU A 124 2.38 10.89 4.02
CA GLU A 124 2.44 10.75 2.58
C GLU A 124 3.46 9.67 2.25
N TYR A 125 3.00 8.68 1.50
CA TYR A 125 3.81 7.55 1.04
C TYR A 125 4.08 7.69 -0.43
N THR A 126 5.33 7.55 -0.82
CA THR A 126 5.76 7.43 -2.22
C THR A 126 6.32 6.03 -2.42
N GLY A 127 5.99 5.41 -3.55
CA GLY A 127 6.49 4.07 -3.86
C GLY A 127 6.33 3.71 -5.32
N ASN A 128 6.91 2.58 -5.68
CA ASN A 128 6.83 2.00 -7.01
C ASN A 128 5.70 0.95 -7.04
N LEU A 129 4.67 1.22 -7.84
CA LEU A 129 3.57 0.29 -8.10
C LEU A 129 3.85 -0.44 -9.42
N THR A 130 3.84 -1.78 -9.37
CA THR A 130 4.02 -2.63 -10.54
C THR A 130 2.73 -3.40 -10.83
N ILE A 131 2.16 -3.19 -12.01
CA ILE A 131 1.01 -3.92 -12.56
C ILE A 131 1.38 -4.39 -13.97
N LYS A 132 1.08 -5.63 -14.34
CA LYS A 132 1.44 -6.22 -15.65
C LYS A 132 2.93 -6.07 -16.00
N ALA A 133 3.81 -6.22 -15.02
CA ALA A 133 5.26 -6.01 -15.12
C ALA A 133 5.68 -4.58 -15.52
N ILE A 134 4.77 -3.61 -15.52
CA ILE A 134 5.05 -2.19 -15.77
C ILE A 134 5.08 -1.48 -14.41
N THR A 135 6.13 -0.69 -14.17
CA THR A 135 6.35 0.00 -12.89
C THR A 135 6.26 1.51 -13.05
N HIS A 136 5.45 2.15 -12.20
CA HIS A 136 5.39 3.61 -12.11
C HIS A 136 5.41 4.07 -10.66
N PRO A 137 6.00 5.25 -10.37
CA PRO A 137 5.92 5.87 -9.07
C PRO A 137 4.48 6.35 -8.81
N ILE A 138 4.05 6.19 -7.55
CA ILE A 138 2.76 6.67 -7.08
C ILE A 138 2.93 7.27 -5.68
N THR A 139 2.14 8.30 -5.37
CA THR A 139 2.12 8.96 -4.06
C THR A 139 0.69 9.03 -3.57
N PHE A 140 0.48 8.71 -2.29
CA PHE A 140 -0.83 8.77 -1.64
C PHE A 140 -0.67 9.08 -0.15
N LYS A 141 -1.79 9.48 0.49
CA LYS A 141 -1.83 9.72 1.93
C LYS A 141 -2.49 8.55 2.65
N ALA A 142 -1.99 8.28 3.85
CA ALA A 142 -2.59 7.29 4.74
C ALA A 142 -2.42 7.70 6.20
N THR A 143 -3.38 7.30 7.03
CA THR A 143 -3.24 7.34 8.48
C THR A 143 -2.54 6.08 8.94
N THR A 144 -1.49 6.21 9.76
CA THR A 144 -0.70 5.09 10.28
C THR A 144 -0.51 5.21 11.78
N THR A 145 -0.74 4.12 12.50
CA THR A 145 -0.49 4.02 13.94
C THR A 145 0.30 2.77 14.25
N VAL A 146 1.28 2.89 15.14
CA VAL A 146 2.02 1.76 15.72
C VAL A 146 1.75 1.76 17.21
N SER A 147 1.23 0.66 17.73
CA SER A 147 0.93 0.47 19.16
C SER A 147 1.40 -0.90 19.62
N GLY A 148 2.45 -0.91 20.42
CA GLY A 148 3.14 -2.16 20.77
C GLY A 148 3.58 -2.90 19.52
N ASN A 149 3.23 -4.17 19.42
CA ASN A 149 3.60 -5.06 18.32
C ASN A 149 2.63 -4.99 17.12
N THR A 150 1.67 -4.03 17.11
CA THR A 150 0.66 -3.94 16.05
C THR A 150 0.81 -2.61 15.31
N LEU A 151 0.86 -2.70 13.99
CA LEU A 151 0.76 -1.56 13.07
C LEU A 151 -0.60 -1.59 12.37
N ARG A 152 -1.25 -0.43 12.27
CA ARG A 152 -2.47 -0.22 11.49
C ARG A 152 -2.25 0.92 10.53
N ALA A 153 -2.68 0.74 9.29
CA ALA A 153 -2.69 1.81 8.30
C ALA A 153 -3.98 1.76 7.47
N GLU A 154 -4.51 2.92 7.12
CA GLU A 154 -5.65 3.03 6.23
C GLU A 154 -5.49 4.23 5.31
N GLY A 155 -5.96 4.09 4.08
CA GLY A 155 -5.84 5.15 3.08
C GLY A 155 -6.51 4.80 1.77
N LYS A 156 -6.39 5.75 0.84
CA LYS A 156 -6.90 5.63 -0.52
C LYS A 156 -5.79 5.92 -1.52
N MET A 157 -5.65 5.06 -2.50
CA MET A 157 -4.75 5.22 -3.64
C MET A 157 -5.58 5.40 -4.90
N VAL A 158 -5.19 6.36 -5.76
CA VAL A 158 -5.77 6.57 -7.09
C VAL A 158 -4.75 6.10 -8.11
N VAL A 159 -5.15 5.16 -8.95
CA VAL A 159 -4.28 4.52 -9.93
C VAL A 159 -4.80 4.78 -11.34
N ASN A 160 -3.95 5.32 -12.21
CA ASN A 160 -4.28 5.47 -13.63
C ASN A 160 -3.89 4.20 -14.39
N ARG A 161 -4.89 3.43 -14.84
CA ARG A 161 -4.70 2.14 -15.51
C ARG A 161 -4.02 2.25 -16.88
N ALA A 162 -4.16 3.40 -17.55
CA ALA A 162 -3.57 3.61 -18.87
C ALA A 162 -2.01 3.57 -18.83
N LYS A 163 -1.42 3.94 -17.69
CA LYS A 163 0.02 3.84 -17.45
C LYS A 163 0.53 2.38 -17.42
N TYR A 164 -0.35 1.42 -17.17
CA TYR A 164 -0.03 -0.01 -17.06
C TYR A 164 -0.51 -0.80 -18.29
N ASP A 165 -0.66 -0.13 -19.42
CA ASP A 165 -1.08 -0.73 -20.70
C ASP A 165 -2.44 -1.47 -20.61
N ILE A 166 -3.36 -0.94 -19.79
CA ILE A 166 -4.75 -1.39 -19.69
C ILE A 166 -5.59 -0.44 -20.55
N LYS A 167 -5.77 -0.79 -21.82
CA LYS A 167 -6.33 0.12 -22.85
C LYS A 167 -7.83 0.03 -23.05
N PHE A 168 -8.45 -1.08 -22.66
CA PHE A 168 -9.84 -1.36 -23.02
C PHE A 168 -10.77 -0.19 -22.68
N ARG A 169 -11.40 0.37 -23.73
CA ARG A 169 -12.33 1.53 -23.66
C ARG A 169 -11.78 2.74 -22.90
N SER A 170 -10.50 3.02 -23.02
CA SER A 170 -9.83 4.19 -22.42
C SER A 170 -9.78 5.34 -23.41
N ALA A 171 -10.14 6.55 -22.96
CA ALA A 171 -10.05 7.77 -23.76
C ALA A 171 -8.60 8.15 -24.09
N SER A 172 -7.63 7.66 -23.35
CA SER A 172 -6.21 7.85 -23.65
C SER A 172 -5.75 7.11 -24.92
N PHE A 173 -6.52 6.11 -25.39
CA PHE A 173 -6.17 5.31 -26.56
C PHE A 173 -7.23 5.31 -27.66
N PHE A 174 -8.49 5.58 -27.32
CA PHE A 174 -9.60 5.48 -28.28
C PHE A 174 -10.45 6.74 -28.26
N GLN A 175 -10.96 7.14 -29.41
CA GLN A 175 -11.88 8.26 -29.57
C GLN A 175 -13.33 7.78 -29.74
N ASN A 176 -14.27 8.68 -29.56
CA ASN A 176 -15.72 8.46 -29.82
C ASN A 176 -16.34 7.28 -29.03
N LEU A 177 -15.88 7.06 -27.79
CA LEU A 177 -16.36 5.95 -26.95
C LEU A 177 -17.79 6.14 -26.44
N GLY A 178 -18.28 7.38 -26.32
CA GLY A 178 -19.60 7.66 -25.76
C GLY A 178 -19.84 6.98 -24.42
N ASP A 179 -20.98 6.31 -24.25
CA ASP A 179 -21.34 5.59 -23.03
C ASP A 179 -20.48 4.33 -22.75
N ASN A 180 -19.64 3.94 -23.70
CA ASN A 180 -18.71 2.84 -23.52
C ASN A 180 -17.41 3.23 -22.79
N LEU A 181 -17.19 4.53 -22.58
CA LEU A 181 -15.99 5.01 -21.91
C LEU A 181 -15.87 4.46 -20.49
N ILE A 182 -14.70 3.90 -20.19
CA ILE A 182 -14.27 3.53 -18.84
C ILE A 182 -13.17 4.52 -18.43
N TYR A 183 -13.33 5.18 -17.30
CA TYR A 183 -12.33 6.12 -16.81
C TYR A 183 -11.00 5.44 -16.55
N ASP A 184 -9.91 6.15 -16.79
CA ASP A 184 -8.58 5.60 -16.61
C ASP A 184 -8.18 5.49 -15.14
N ASP A 185 -8.73 6.34 -14.29
CA ASP A 185 -8.48 6.30 -12.86
C ASP A 185 -9.41 5.31 -12.17
N PHE A 186 -8.85 4.43 -11.36
CA PHE A 186 -9.57 3.61 -10.39
C PHE A 186 -8.99 3.83 -8.98
N THR A 187 -9.76 3.53 -7.95
CA THR A 187 -9.33 3.72 -6.57
C THR A 187 -9.13 2.39 -5.87
N LEU A 188 -8.18 2.39 -4.93
CA LEU A 188 -7.94 1.32 -3.98
C LEU A 188 -8.09 1.91 -2.58
N ASP A 189 -9.14 1.50 -1.84
CA ASP A 189 -9.32 1.80 -0.43
C ASP A 189 -8.75 0.64 0.38
N PHE A 190 -7.75 0.89 1.21
CA PHE A 190 -7.10 -0.18 1.97
C PHE A 190 -7.19 0.03 3.48
N LYS A 191 -7.29 -1.09 4.18
CA LYS A 191 -7.07 -1.20 5.63
C LYS A 191 -6.04 -2.30 5.84
N LEU A 192 -4.98 -1.97 6.53
CA LEU A 192 -3.84 -2.84 6.76
C LEU A 192 -3.60 -3.02 8.25
N VAL A 193 -3.41 -4.26 8.66
CA VAL A 193 -2.96 -4.64 9.98
C VAL A 193 -1.69 -5.47 9.82
N ALA A 194 -0.63 -5.10 10.53
CA ALA A 194 0.62 -5.86 10.53
C ALA A 194 1.09 -6.12 11.96
N GLN A 195 1.78 -7.24 12.16
CA GLN A 195 2.32 -7.67 13.44
C GLN A 195 3.85 -7.68 13.37
N GLN A 196 4.48 -7.25 14.44
CA GLN A 196 5.93 -7.34 14.60
C GLN A 196 6.36 -8.80 14.62
N GLN A 197 7.45 -9.09 13.89
CA GLN A 197 8.10 -10.41 13.89
C GLN A 197 8.96 -10.63 15.12
#